data_5926c854803e06db8b3617f450c992fb
#
_entry.id   5926c854803e06db8b3617f450c992fb
#
_cell.length_a   1.000
_cell.length_b   1.000
_cell.length_c   1.000
_cell.angle_alpha   90.00
_cell.angle_beta   90.00
_cell.angle_gamma   90.00
#
_symmetry.space_group_name_H-M   'P 1'
#
loop_
_entity.id
_entity.type
_entity.pdbx_description
1 polymer ?
#
loop_
_entity_poly.entity_id
_entity_poly.type
_entity_poly.pdbx_seq_one_letter_code
_entity_poly.pdbx_strand_id
1 'polypeptide(L)'
;MANEKPQNYANHVRIDPMFHQVIFFLAAIAILLALWIVIRYFGLSSIELLLLSVTLMLLALRLRAYATKLQDRIIRLEERLRLQSLLTGPSRSRIAELTEGQLIALRFAGDAEVPALVDRALAEHLPMDDIKKAVVNWRADNFRV
;
A
#
# COMPACT_ATOMS: atom_id res chain seq x y z
N MET A 1 2.16 14.01 -21.54
CA MET A 1 1.35 13.28 -20.53
C MET A 1 1.36 11.84 -20.98
N ALA A 2 1.97 10.94 -20.21
CA ALA A 2 2.01 9.52 -20.54
C ALA A 2 0.57 8.99 -20.54
N ASN A 3 0.23 8.22 -21.56
CA ASN A 3 -1.07 7.59 -21.74
C ASN A 3 -1.21 6.46 -20.70
N GLU A 4 -1.43 6.82 -19.43
CA GLU A 4 -1.61 5.86 -18.36
C GLU A 4 -2.92 5.11 -18.60
N LYS A 5 -2.83 3.79 -18.69
CA LYS A 5 -4.03 2.93 -18.81
C LYS A 5 -4.95 3.20 -17.62
N PRO A 6 -6.29 3.25 -17.83
CA PRO A 6 -7.23 3.47 -16.74
C PRO A 6 -7.03 2.40 -15.66
N GLN A 7 -6.96 2.84 -14.41
CA GLN A 7 -6.78 1.95 -13.27
C GLN A 7 -8.03 1.09 -13.06
N ASN A 8 -7.84 -0.19 -12.71
CA ASN A 8 -8.91 -1.14 -12.41
C ASN A 8 -8.42 -2.19 -11.41
N TYR A 9 -9.27 -3.15 -11.04
CA TYR A 9 -8.91 -4.19 -10.09
C TYR A 9 -7.66 -4.98 -10.47
N ALA A 10 -7.41 -5.25 -11.74
CA ALA A 10 -6.28 -6.06 -12.20
C ALA A 10 -4.93 -5.32 -12.16
N ASN A 11 -4.95 -3.98 -12.28
CA ASN A 11 -3.73 -3.16 -12.38
C ASN A 11 -3.58 -2.13 -11.26
N HIS A 12 -4.39 -2.21 -10.20
CA HIS A 12 -4.35 -1.22 -9.12
C HIS A 12 -3.14 -1.37 -8.18
N VAL A 13 -2.45 -2.51 -8.20
CA VAL A 13 -1.28 -2.72 -7.34
C VAL A 13 -0.10 -1.93 -7.89
N ARG A 14 0.44 -1.03 -7.07
CA ARG A 14 1.63 -0.26 -7.44
C ARG A 14 2.90 -0.97 -7.00
N ILE A 15 3.79 -1.20 -7.95
CA ILE A 15 5.16 -1.65 -7.71
C ILE A 15 6.06 -0.42 -7.85
N ASP A 16 6.82 -0.10 -6.80
CA ASP A 16 7.86 0.91 -6.84
C ASP A 16 9.13 0.29 -7.46
N PRO A 17 9.53 0.67 -8.70
CA PRO A 17 10.67 0.04 -9.37
C PRO A 17 11.98 0.29 -8.63
N MET A 18 12.15 1.49 -8.04
CA MET A 18 13.39 1.82 -7.32
C MET A 18 13.56 0.91 -6.10
N PHE A 19 12.50 0.70 -5.32
CA PHE A 19 12.57 -0.16 -4.15
C PHE A 19 12.66 -1.65 -4.54
N HIS A 20 11.74 -2.15 -5.38
CA HIS A 20 11.63 -3.58 -5.64
C HIS A 20 12.69 -4.11 -6.61
N GLN A 21 13.13 -3.30 -7.58
CA GLN A 21 14.07 -3.75 -8.59
C GLN A 21 15.51 -3.30 -8.31
N VAL A 22 15.72 -2.14 -7.69
CA VAL A 22 17.07 -1.62 -7.46
C VAL A 22 17.51 -1.89 -6.03
N ILE A 23 16.86 -1.29 -5.03
CA ILE A 23 17.33 -1.34 -3.63
C ILE A 23 17.31 -2.77 -3.12
N PHE A 24 16.21 -3.51 -3.34
CA PHE A 24 16.08 -4.88 -2.87
C PHE A 24 17.14 -5.82 -3.48
N PHE A 25 17.34 -5.76 -4.81
CA PHE A 25 18.34 -6.63 -5.46
C PHE A 25 19.76 -6.27 -5.09
N LEU A 26 20.12 -4.99 -5.00
CA LEU A 26 21.46 -4.58 -4.54
C LEU A 26 21.74 -5.03 -3.11
N ALA A 27 20.77 -4.90 -2.22
CA ALA A 27 20.91 -5.35 -0.84
C ALA A 27 21.02 -6.89 -0.76
N ALA A 28 20.26 -7.64 -1.57
CA ALA A 28 20.37 -9.09 -1.65
C ALA A 28 21.75 -9.54 -2.17
N ILE A 29 22.24 -8.91 -3.22
CA ILE A 29 23.57 -9.17 -3.77
C ILE A 29 24.65 -8.87 -2.71
N ALA A 30 24.55 -7.75 -1.99
CA ALA A 30 25.48 -7.38 -0.94
C ALA A 30 25.54 -8.44 0.18
N ILE A 31 24.40 -8.99 0.60
CA ILE A 31 24.31 -10.07 1.60
C ILE A 31 25.00 -11.34 1.06
N LEU A 32 24.72 -11.74 -0.19
CA LEU A 32 25.31 -12.93 -0.78
C LEU A 32 26.83 -12.82 -0.91
N LEU A 33 27.34 -11.64 -1.34
CA LEU A 33 28.77 -11.37 -1.41
C LEU A 33 29.43 -11.37 -0.02
N ALA A 34 28.80 -10.72 0.96
CA ALA A 34 29.30 -10.70 2.32
C ALA A 34 29.34 -12.12 2.93
N LEU A 35 28.32 -12.93 2.69
CA LEU A 35 28.29 -14.33 3.12
C LEU A 35 29.41 -15.15 2.46
N TRP A 36 29.63 -14.97 1.15
CA TRP A 36 30.74 -15.60 0.44
C TRP A 36 32.12 -15.21 1.04
N ILE A 37 32.32 -13.92 1.38
CA ILE A 37 33.53 -13.43 2.02
C ILE A 37 33.73 -14.06 3.41
N VAL A 38 32.67 -14.19 4.21
CA VAL A 38 32.70 -14.87 5.52
C VAL A 38 33.17 -16.33 5.37
N ILE A 39 32.63 -17.04 4.37
CA ILE A 39 32.98 -18.44 4.13
C ILE A 39 34.45 -18.59 3.68
N ARG A 40 34.93 -17.66 2.85
CA ARG A 40 36.29 -17.74 2.27
C ARG A 40 37.38 -17.15 3.15
N TYR A 41 37.03 -16.10 3.90
CA TYR A 41 37.98 -15.28 4.67
C TYR A 41 37.39 -14.95 6.04
N PHE A 42 37.18 -16.01 6.85
CA PHE A 42 36.57 -15.86 8.17
C PHE A 42 37.40 -14.92 9.06
N GLY A 43 36.77 -13.85 9.56
CA GLY A 43 37.39 -12.86 10.41
C GLY A 43 36.41 -11.79 10.88
N LEU A 44 36.83 -10.95 11.80
CA LEU A 44 35.97 -9.93 12.40
C LEU A 44 35.38 -8.99 11.33
N SER A 45 36.23 -8.53 10.39
CA SER A 45 35.80 -7.60 9.33
C SER A 45 34.78 -8.22 8.37
N SER A 46 34.89 -9.53 8.07
CA SER A 46 33.93 -10.21 7.20
C SER A 46 32.57 -10.40 7.90
N ILE A 47 32.58 -10.67 9.20
CA ILE A 47 31.37 -10.74 10.01
C ILE A 47 30.71 -9.36 10.10
N GLU A 48 31.48 -8.30 10.35
CA GLU A 48 31.03 -6.92 10.38
C GLU A 48 30.33 -6.52 9.05
N LEU A 49 30.94 -6.85 7.91
CA LEU A 49 30.38 -6.58 6.59
C LEU A 49 29.04 -7.30 6.39
N LEU A 50 28.92 -8.56 6.82
CA LEU A 50 27.66 -9.31 6.74
C LEU A 50 26.58 -8.68 7.63
N LEU A 51 26.92 -8.34 8.87
CA LEU A 51 25.99 -7.68 9.78
C LEU A 51 25.50 -6.34 9.22
N LEU A 52 26.42 -5.54 8.66
CA LEU A 52 26.08 -4.27 8.03
C LEU A 52 25.12 -4.47 6.85
N SER A 53 25.40 -5.43 5.96
CA SER A 53 24.59 -5.73 4.79
C SER A 53 23.17 -6.17 5.18
N VAL A 54 23.04 -7.04 6.18
CA VAL A 54 21.74 -7.47 6.73
C VAL A 54 21.00 -6.30 7.37
N THR A 55 21.70 -5.48 8.14
CA THR A 55 21.11 -4.30 8.79
C THR A 55 20.56 -3.32 7.76
N LEU A 56 21.27 -3.06 6.66
CA LEU A 56 20.81 -2.19 5.58
C LEU A 56 19.55 -2.74 4.90
N MET A 57 19.49 -4.05 4.64
CA MET A 57 18.29 -4.69 4.11
C MET A 57 17.10 -4.53 5.06
N LEU A 58 17.27 -4.81 6.34
CA LEU A 58 16.22 -4.66 7.34
C LEU A 58 15.76 -3.21 7.46
N LEU A 59 16.68 -2.25 7.40
CA LEU A 59 16.35 -0.82 7.41
C LEU A 59 15.52 -0.43 6.19
N ALA A 60 15.91 -0.86 4.98
CA ALA A 60 15.15 -0.60 3.76
C ALA A 60 13.71 -1.14 3.85
N LEU A 61 13.54 -2.39 4.32
CA LEU A 61 12.22 -2.99 4.52
C LEU A 61 11.39 -2.23 5.56
N ARG A 62 12.01 -1.78 6.66
CA ARG A 62 11.33 -1.01 7.71
C ARG A 62 10.91 0.38 7.22
N LEU A 63 11.77 1.09 6.50
CA LEU A 63 11.42 2.38 5.90
C LEU A 63 10.23 2.25 4.94
N ARG A 64 10.22 1.21 4.10
CA ARG A 64 9.08 0.92 3.23
C ARG A 64 7.80 0.66 4.01
N ALA A 65 7.87 -0.18 5.05
CA ALA A 65 6.72 -0.50 5.90
C ALA A 65 6.17 0.75 6.62
N TYR A 66 7.04 1.65 7.08
CA TYR A 66 6.59 2.90 7.70
C TYR A 66 5.95 3.86 6.70
N ALA A 67 6.52 4.00 5.50
CA ALA A 67 5.96 4.83 4.45
C ALA A 67 4.56 4.36 4.05
N THR A 68 4.36 3.05 3.82
CA THR A 68 3.05 2.48 3.48
C THR A 68 2.05 2.62 4.63
N LYS A 69 2.47 2.40 5.88
CA LYS A 69 1.60 2.58 7.04
C LYS A 69 1.15 4.03 7.22
N LEU A 70 2.05 4.99 6.99
CA LEU A 70 1.72 6.41 7.04
C LEU A 70 0.77 6.79 5.91
N GLN A 71 1.04 6.31 4.69
CA GLN A 71 0.15 6.47 3.53
C GLN A 71 -1.27 5.97 3.83
N ASP A 72 -1.42 4.78 4.41
CA ASP A 72 -2.73 4.22 4.76
C ASP A 72 -3.48 5.09 5.78
N ARG A 73 -2.77 5.71 6.72
CA ARG A 73 -3.38 6.66 7.67
C ARG A 73 -3.90 7.92 6.99
N ILE A 74 -3.13 8.45 6.05
CA ILE A 74 -3.52 9.63 5.26
C ILE A 74 -4.75 9.30 4.40
N ILE A 75 -4.70 8.20 3.65
CA ILE A 75 -5.82 7.75 2.83
C ILE A 75 -7.11 7.61 3.63
N ARG A 76 -7.03 7.01 4.83
CA ARG A 76 -8.21 6.88 5.71
C ARG A 76 -8.77 8.22 6.16
N LEU A 77 -7.91 9.20 6.44
CA LEU A 77 -8.35 10.55 6.80
C LEU A 77 -9.01 11.25 5.61
N GLU A 78 -8.36 11.23 4.46
CA GLU A 78 -8.87 11.82 3.22
C GLU A 78 -10.22 11.20 2.84
N GLU A 79 -10.34 9.87 2.92
CA GLU A 79 -11.57 9.19 2.56
C GLU A 79 -12.70 9.46 3.56
N ARG A 80 -12.42 9.57 4.84
CA ARG A 80 -13.43 10.00 5.82
C ARG A 80 -13.94 11.41 5.55
N LEU A 81 -13.07 12.34 5.21
CA LEU A 81 -13.44 13.71 4.85
C LEU A 81 -14.29 13.72 3.57
N ARG A 82 -13.90 12.95 2.57
CA ARG A 82 -14.64 12.79 1.31
C ARG A 82 -16.03 12.19 1.56
N LEU A 83 -16.13 11.12 2.32
CA LEU A 83 -17.41 10.49 2.66
C LEU A 83 -18.31 11.45 3.46
N GLN A 84 -17.76 12.26 4.34
CA GLN A 84 -18.54 13.30 5.06
C GLN A 84 -19.15 14.35 4.12
N SER A 85 -18.51 14.64 2.98
CA SER A 85 -19.04 15.57 1.99
C SER A 85 -20.05 14.93 1.03
N LEU A 86 -19.90 13.64 0.72
CA LEU A 86 -20.75 12.94 -0.25
C LEU A 86 -21.98 12.29 0.37
N LEU A 87 -21.86 11.78 1.61
CA LEU A 87 -22.94 11.07 2.27
C LEU A 87 -23.87 12.02 3.02
N THR A 88 -25.17 11.70 2.99
CA THR A 88 -26.21 12.43 3.70
C THR A 88 -27.03 11.47 4.58
N GLY A 89 -27.82 12.02 5.50
CA GLY A 89 -28.73 11.23 6.32
C GLY A 89 -28.06 10.13 7.15
N PRO A 90 -28.69 8.94 7.27
CA PRO A 90 -28.22 7.85 8.14
C PRO A 90 -26.85 7.30 7.72
N SER A 91 -26.53 7.22 6.43
CA SER A 91 -25.26 6.68 5.95
C SER A 91 -24.06 7.52 6.42
N ARG A 92 -24.23 8.85 6.54
CA ARG A 92 -23.18 9.76 7.05
C ARG A 92 -22.84 9.48 8.51
N SER A 93 -23.81 9.17 9.36
CA SER A 93 -23.57 8.87 10.78
C SER A 93 -22.82 7.54 10.97
N ARG A 94 -22.90 6.64 9.98
CA ARG A 94 -22.29 5.31 10.01
C ARG A 94 -20.87 5.25 9.45
N ILE A 95 -20.29 6.37 9.00
CA ILE A 95 -18.88 6.42 8.50
C ILE A 95 -17.89 5.86 9.55
N ALA A 96 -18.17 6.03 10.84
CA ALA A 96 -17.33 5.53 11.91
C ALA A 96 -17.31 4.00 12.02
N GLU A 97 -18.32 3.30 11.49
CA GLU A 97 -18.42 1.84 11.47
C GLU A 97 -17.54 1.20 10.40
N LEU A 98 -17.12 1.97 9.38
CA LEU A 98 -16.25 1.47 8.32
C LEU A 98 -14.88 1.08 8.86
N THR A 99 -14.45 -0.12 8.54
CA THR A 99 -13.12 -0.63 8.86
C THR A 99 -12.03 0.09 8.05
N GLU A 100 -10.79 -0.01 8.51
CA GLU A 100 -9.63 0.57 7.81
C GLU A 100 -9.52 0.06 6.36
N GLY A 101 -9.69 -1.26 6.16
CA GLY A 101 -9.65 -1.87 4.83
C GLY A 101 -10.77 -1.39 3.92
N GLN A 102 -11.98 -1.21 4.46
CA GLN A 102 -13.13 -0.69 3.69
C GLN A 102 -12.87 0.75 3.23
N LEU A 103 -12.38 1.63 4.11
CA LEU A 103 -11.99 2.99 3.74
C LEU A 103 -10.93 3.02 2.64
N ILE A 104 -9.90 2.18 2.77
CA ILE A 104 -8.83 2.06 1.77
C ILE A 104 -9.38 1.57 0.42
N ALA A 105 -10.38 0.68 0.41
CA ALA A 105 -10.98 0.18 -0.83
C ALA A 105 -11.90 1.21 -1.48
N LEU A 106 -12.71 1.92 -0.70
CA LEU A 106 -13.66 2.91 -1.17
C LEU A 106 -13.02 4.09 -1.91
N ARG A 107 -11.74 4.38 -1.66
CA ARG A 107 -11.01 5.45 -2.37
C ARG A 107 -10.99 5.29 -3.89
N PHE A 108 -11.11 4.05 -4.38
CA PHE A 108 -11.11 3.75 -5.80
C PHE A 108 -12.48 3.94 -6.46
N ALA A 109 -13.54 4.06 -5.69
CA ALA A 109 -14.89 4.25 -6.21
C ALA A 109 -15.14 5.70 -6.62
N GLY A 110 -15.82 5.92 -7.75
CA GLY A 110 -16.25 7.23 -8.20
C GLY A 110 -17.30 7.83 -7.25
N ASP A 111 -17.39 9.16 -7.16
CA ASP A 111 -18.25 9.87 -6.21
C ASP A 111 -19.72 9.47 -6.33
N ALA A 112 -20.19 9.18 -7.55
CA ALA A 112 -21.59 8.83 -7.81
C ALA A 112 -21.97 7.43 -7.26
N GLU A 113 -21.03 6.48 -7.19
CA GLU A 113 -21.29 5.11 -6.74
C GLU A 113 -21.00 4.90 -5.24
N VAL A 114 -20.21 5.80 -4.64
CA VAL A 114 -19.78 5.70 -3.24
C VAL A 114 -20.93 5.52 -2.27
N PRO A 115 -22.06 6.28 -2.32
CA PRO A 115 -23.13 6.12 -1.33
C PRO A 115 -23.69 4.71 -1.31
N ALA A 116 -24.03 4.16 -2.47
CA ALA A 116 -24.57 2.80 -2.57
C ALA A 116 -23.56 1.74 -2.15
N LEU A 117 -22.27 1.95 -2.48
CA LEU A 117 -21.21 1.01 -2.13
C LEU A 117 -20.91 1.02 -0.62
N VAL A 118 -21.01 2.19 0.04
CA VAL A 118 -20.87 2.32 1.50
C VAL A 118 -22.01 1.57 2.20
N ASP A 119 -23.25 1.80 1.80
CA ASP A 119 -24.43 1.14 2.40
C ASP A 119 -24.32 -0.38 2.26
N ARG A 120 -23.91 -0.84 1.10
CA ARG A 120 -23.69 -2.26 0.83
C ARG A 120 -22.51 -2.81 1.65
N ALA A 121 -21.41 -2.10 1.74
CA ALA A 121 -20.23 -2.53 2.51
C ALA A 121 -20.54 -2.68 4.00
N LEU A 122 -21.38 -1.81 4.55
CA LEU A 122 -21.83 -1.86 5.94
C LEU A 122 -22.86 -2.97 6.18
N ALA A 123 -23.81 -3.16 5.26
CA ALA A 123 -24.88 -4.17 5.41
C ALA A 123 -24.34 -5.60 5.26
N GLU A 124 -23.45 -5.83 4.31
CA GLU A 124 -22.91 -7.15 3.98
C GLU A 124 -21.55 -7.43 4.64
N HIS A 125 -21.00 -6.48 5.43
CA HIS A 125 -19.66 -6.56 6.02
C HIS A 125 -18.57 -6.91 5.00
N LEU A 126 -18.64 -6.29 3.81
CA LEU A 126 -17.74 -6.62 2.70
C LEU A 126 -16.26 -6.44 3.07
N PRO A 127 -15.39 -7.42 2.78
CA PRO A 127 -13.96 -7.27 2.90
C PRO A 127 -13.41 -6.30 1.83
N MET A 128 -12.20 -5.80 2.06
CA MET A 128 -11.52 -4.83 1.20
C MET A 128 -11.52 -5.23 -0.29
N ASP A 129 -11.22 -6.51 -0.58
CA ASP A 129 -11.09 -6.98 -1.96
C ASP A 129 -12.43 -7.06 -2.69
N ASP A 130 -13.51 -7.40 -1.99
CA ASP A 130 -14.83 -7.47 -2.60
C ASP A 130 -15.40 -6.08 -2.88
N ILE A 131 -15.08 -5.09 -2.04
CA ILE A 131 -15.38 -3.69 -2.35
C ILE A 131 -14.63 -3.26 -3.62
N LYS A 132 -13.33 -3.54 -3.75
CA LYS A 132 -12.55 -3.20 -4.94
C LYS A 132 -13.10 -3.86 -6.22
N LYS A 133 -13.56 -5.11 -6.12
CA LYS A 133 -14.18 -5.83 -7.26
C LYS A 133 -15.54 -5.23 -7.64
N ALA A 134 -16.25 -4.66 -6.67
CA ALA A 134 -17.57 -4.04 -6.90
C ALA A 134 -17.49 -2.64 -7.50
N VAL A 135 -16.31 -1.99 -7.47
CA VAL A 135 -16.10 -0.67 -8.08
C VAL A 135 -16.24 -0.76 -9.60
N VAL A 136 -17.14 0.02 -10.16
CA VAL A 136 -17.40 0.12 -11.61
C VAL A 136 -16.65 1.31 -12.21
N ASN A 137 -16.74 2.47 -11.61
CA ASN A 137 -16.11 3.69 -12.07
C ASN A 137 -14.86 4.00 -11.24
N TRP A 138 -13.71 3.49 -11.70
CA TRP A 138 -12.45 3.60 -10.97
C TRP A 138 -11.92 5.03 -10.96
N ARG A 139 -11.75 5.55 -9.74
CA ARG A 139 -10.98 6.77 -9.47
C ARG A 139 -9.51 6.39 -9.30
N ALA A 140 -8.67 6.81 -10.25
CA ALA A 140 -7.25 6.50 -10.20
C ALA A 140 -6.56 7.16 -8.98
N ASP A 141 -5.76 6.36 -8.27
CA ASP A 141 -4.91 6.83 -7.17
C ASP A 141 -3.44 6.61 -7.57
N ASN A 142 -2.84 7.64 -8.15
CA ASN A 142 -1.47 7.62 -8.67
C ASN A 142 -0.43 8.15 -7.67
N PHE A 143 -0.86 8.69 -6.52
CA PHE A 143 -0.03 9.31 -5.49
C PHE A 143 0.41 8.33 -4.38
N ARG A 144 0.73 7.08 -4.74
CA ARG A 144 1.17 6.07 -3.78
C ARG A 144 2.64 5.74 -3.94
N VAL A 145 3.31 5.41 -2.82
CA VAL A 145 4.65 4.82 -2.79
C VAL A 145 4.66 3.35 -3.13
#